data_19b3c4bc2a9d5cb7c333a5edd073aa3e
#
_entry.id   19b3c4bc2a9d5cb7c333a5edd073aa3e
#
_cell.length_a   1.000
_cell.length_b   1.000
_cell.length_c   1.000
_cell.angle_alpha   90.00
_cell.angle_beta   90.00
_cell.angle_gamma   90.00
#
_symmetry.space_group_name_H-M   'P 1'
#
loop_
_entity.id
_entity.type
_entity.pdbx_description
1 polymer ?
#
loop_
_entity_poly.entity_id
_entity_poly.type
_entity_poly.pdbx_seq_one_letter_code
_entity_poly.pdbx_strand_id
1 'polypeptide(L)'
;MHYPLAGENHAVVVISHCAGGHIDTHFAQAKHLASHGFVSICVEHVGSNLGRMTTGLRPGRNLRDMTHDADEARNRPADISFAIDCAIDWNKNHPVLKRRMDTKRIAVMGHSYGAYTAMVVCGIRPALTWFKPVIGSGKGLADSLRDKRVSCGIAMSPQGPGEPFFVKESFATLAVPLLGISGTDDRQQSGEPPEHRRDAFSLWPAGGHAFVWLANAKHVDFTDSTGSERRMLPSSTRESVQHITRAATLMFLNTHLSSGPRKTDGLSVSSLRRYLLGAVESVSVLTKPSAAPPR
;
A
#
# COMPACT_ATOMS: atom_id res chain seq x y z
N MET A 1 -12.74 4.43 -9.90
CA MET A 1 -13.20 4.78 -8.55
C MET A 1 -14.40 3.93 -8.15
N HIS A 2 -14.46 3.51 -6.88
CA HIS A 2 -15.60 2.78 -6.29
C HIS A 2 -16.07 3.54 -5.05
N TYR A 3 -17.37 3.65 -4.84
CA TYR A 3 -17.94 4.38 -3.71
C TYR A 3 -19.27 3.77 -3.27
N PRO A 4 -19.68 3.96 -2.00
CA PRO A 4 -20.96 3.54 -1.51
C PRO A 4 -22.12 4.24 -2.26
N LEU A 5 -23.20 3.50 -2.54
CA LEU A 5 -24.36 4.08 -3.25
C LEU A 5 -25.14 5.06 -2.38
N ALA A 6 -25.11 4.90 -1.06
CA ALA A 6 -25.82 5.74 -0.10
C ALA A 6 -24.85 6.37 0.92
N GLY A 7 -25.31 7.45 1.55
CA GLY A 7 -24.57 8.16 2.60
C GLY A 7 -23.67 9.28 2.06
N GLU A 8 -23.09 10.02 3.00
CA GLU A 8 -22.16 11.13 2.76
C GLU A 8 -20.96 11.02 3.70
N ASN A 9 -19.91 11.82 3.46
CA ASN A 9 -18.73 11.90 4.30
C ASN A 9 -17.99 10.58 4.52
N HIS A 10 -17.88 9.77 3.46
CA HIS A 10 -17.12 8.54 3.47
C HIS A 10 -15.61 8.81 3.50
N ALA A 11 -14.86 8.10 4.33
CA ALA A 11 -13.39 8.17 4.30
C ALA A 11 -12.85 7.69 2.95
N VAL A 12 -11.72 8.25 2.52
CA VAL A 12 -11.14 8.01 1.19
C VAL A 12 -9.92 7.10 1.31
N VAL A 13 -9.82 6.13 0.40
CA VAL A 13 -8.64 5.28 0.25
C VAL A 13 -8.11 5.42 -1.17
N VAL A 14 -6.91 5.98 -1.33
CA VAL A 14 -6.24 6.08 -2.63
C VAL A 14 -5.35 4.85 -2.81
N ILE A 15 -5.48 4.14 -3.94
CA ILE A 15 -4.86 2.85 -4.18
C ILE A 15 -3.85 2.94 -5.32
N SER A 16 -2.59 2.55 -5.02
CA SER A 16 -1.44 2.56 -5.93
C SER A 16 -1.11 1.13 -6.39
N HIS A 17 -1.04 0.89 -7.70
CA HIS A 17 -0.72 -0.41 -8.27
C HIS A 17 0.78 -0.74 -8.18
N CYS A 18 1.15 -2.03 -8.34
CA CYS A 18 2.53 -2.51 -8.42
C CYS A 18 3.23 -2.01 -9.70
N ALA A 19 4.55 -2.21 -9.80
CA ALA A 19 5.26 -1.99 -11.06
C ALA A 19 4.69 -2.90 -12.15
N GLY A 20 4.40 -2.35 -13.33
CA GLY A 20 3.75 -3.07 -14.42
C GLY A 20 2.27 -3.38 -14.20
N GLY A 21 1.64 -2.83 -13.14
CA GLY A 21 0.20 -2.95 -12.92
C GLY A 21 -0.61 -1.94 -13.73
N HIS A 22 -1.88 -1.84 -13.42
CA HIS A 22 -2.83 -0.92 -14.06
C HIS A 22 -3.95 -0.54 -13.07
N ILE A 23 -4.85 0.33 -13.47
CA ILE A 23 -5.91 0.88 -12.63
C ILE A 23 -6.80 -0.17 -11.96
N ASP A 24 -6.98 -1.35 -12.58
CA ASP A 24 -7.82 -2.44 -12.06
C ASP A 24 -7.05 -3.50 -11.26
N THR A 25 -5.74 -3.34 -11.06
CA THR A 25 -4.89 -4.32 -10.35
C THR A 25 -5.42 -4.68 -8.95
N HIS A 26 -6.16 -3.78 -8.30
CA HIS A 26 -6.76 -3.95 -6.98
C HIS A 26 -8.28 -3.73 -6.98
N PHE A 27 -8.95 -4.13 -8.08
CA PHE A 27 -10.39 -3.95 -8.27
C PHE A 27 -11.24 -4.58 -7.14
N ALA A 28 -10.96 -5.83 -6.78
CA ALA A 28 -11.72 -6.54 -5.74
C ALA A 28 -11.53 -5.91 -4.36
N GLN A 29 -10.31 -5.43 -4.06
CA GLN A 29 -10.02 -4.69 -2.84
C GLN A 29 -10.77 -3.34 -2.81
N ALA A 30 -10.74 -2.59 -3.91
CA ALA A 30 -11.44 -1.31 -4.03
C ALA A 30 -12.97 -1.48 -3.89
N LYS A 31 -13.53 -2.49 -4.53
CA LYS A 31 -14.96 -2.84 -4.43
C LYS A 31 -15.34 -3.28 -3.00
N HIS A 32 -14.49 -4.07 -2.34
CA HIS A 32 -14.70 -4.49 -0.96
C HIS A 32 -14.72 -3.29 -0.01
N LEU A 33 -13.77 -2.35 -0.13
CA LEU A 33 -13.77 -1.14 0.67
C LEU A 33 -15.01 -0.29 0.45
N ALA A 34 -15.46 -0.16 -0.80
CA ALA A 34 -16.68 0.59 -1.12
C ALA A 34 -17.92 -0.03 -0.48
N SER A 35 -18.03 -1.37 -0.45
CA SER A 35 -19.14 -2.07 0.24
C SER A 35 -19.12 -1.91 1.76
N HIS A 36 -18.00 -1.44 2.33
CA HIS A 36 -17.82 -1.16 3.76
C HIS A 36 -17.77 0.33 4.10
N GLY A 37 -18.24 1.19 3.22
CA GLY A 37 -18.43 2.61 3.51
C GLY A 37 -17.23 3.51 3.22
N PHE A 38 -16.26 3.06 2.40
CA PHE A 38 -15.12 3.87 1.96
C PHE A 38 -15.28 4.29 0.50
N VAL A 39 -14.75 5.44 0.13
CA VAL A 39 -14.52 5.79 -1.28
C VAL A 39 -13.11 5.33 -1.66
N SER A 40 -12.99 4.50 -2.70
CA SER A 40 -11.72 3.98 -3.19
C SER A 40 -11.37 4.59 -4.55
N ILE A 41 -10.20 5.20 -4.65
CA ILE A 41 -9.68 5.84 -5.87
C ILE A 41 -8.43 5.09 -6.31
N CYS A 42 -8.51 4.32 -7.40
CA CYS A 42 -7.36 3.65 -7.98
C CYS A 42 -6.63 4.62 -8.93
N VAL A 43 -5.33 4.75 -8.76
CA VAL A 43 -4.47 5.63 -9.55
C VAL A 43 -3.72 4.82 -10.60
N GLU A 44 -3.65 5.34 -11.82
CA GLU A 44 -2.78 4.84 -12.88
C GLU A 44 -1.47 5.64 -12.89
N HIS A 45 -0.35 4.98 -12.70
CA HIS A 45 0.99 5.57 -12.80
C HIS A 45 1.58 5.30 -14.18
N VAL A 46 1.44 6.23 -15.09
CA VAL A 46 1.73 6.04 -16.54
C VAL A 46 3.16 5.57 -16.80
N GLY A 47 4.16 6.11 -16.09
CA GLY A 47 5.58 5.78 -16.28
C GLY A 47 5.99 4.40 -15.72
N SER A 48 5.10 3.73 -14.96
CA SER A 48 5.39 2.44 -14.32
C SER A 48 4.24 1.43 -14.39
N ASN A 49 3.37 1.60 -15.37
CA ASN A 49 2.21 0.74 -15.62
C ASN A 49 2.51 -0.45 -16.56
N LEU A 50 1.46 -1.21 -16.90
CA LEU A 50 1.53 -2.35 -17.82
C LEU A 50 2.04 -1.94 -19.20
N GLY A 51 1.62 -0.78 -19.72
CA GLY A 51 2.08 -0.25 -21.01
C GLY A 51 3.60 -0.04 -21.01
N ARG A 52 4.14 0.56 -19.95
CA ARG A 52 5.60 0.73 -19.79
C ARG A 52 6.32 -0.60 -19.65
N MET A 53 5.77 -1.55 -18.92
CA MET A 53 6.36 -2.88 -18.72
C MET A 53 6.45 -3.66 -20.04
N THR A 54 5.43 -3.59 -20.88
CA THR A 54 5.35 -4.35 -22.14
C THR A 54 6.01 -3.66 -23.33
N THR A 55 6.60 -2.48 -23.16
CA THR A 55 7.30 -1.76 -24.22
C THR A 55 8.52 -2.58 -24.70
N GLY A 56 8.51 -2.97 -25.96
CA GLY A 56 9.53 -3.88 -26.54
C GLY A 56 9.42 -5.31 -25.99
N LEU A 57 10.49 -6.10 -26.16
CA LEU A 57 10.51 -7.54 -25.83
C LEU A 57 11.29 -7.88 -24.55
N ARG A 58 11.42 -6.93 -23.59
CA ARG A 58 12.26 -7.10 -22.39
C ARG A 58 11.54 -6.71 -21.10
N PRO A 59 10.41 -7.38 -20.73
CA PRO A 59 9.59 -6.97 -19.58
C PRO A 59 10.36 -6.97 -18.25
N GLY A 60 11.25 -7.93 -18.02
CA GLY A 60 12.06 -7.99 -16.79
C GLY A 60 13.05 -6.83 -16.66
N ARG A 61 13.65 -6.37 -17.78
CA ARG A 61 14.49 -5.17 -17.80
C ARG A 61 13.65 -3.91 -17.56
N ASN A 62 12.52 -3.80 -18.25
CA ASN A 62 11.62 -2.65 -18.08
C ASN A 62 11.15 -2.53 -16.62
N LEU A 63 10.84 -3.66 -15.97
CA LEU A 63 10.44 -3.70 -14.56
C LEU A 63 11.56 -3.17 -13.65
N ARG A 64 12.80 -3.58 -13.89
CA ARG A 64 13.96 -3.07 -13.14
C ARG A 64 14.20 -1.59 -13.42
N ASP A 65 14.18 -1.17 -14.68
CA ASP A 65 14.43 0.21 -15.09
C ASP A 65 13.41 1.15 -14.43
N MET A 66 12.11 0.81 -14.43
CA MET A 66 11.08 1.67 -13.82
C MET A 66 11.17 1.75 -12.29
N THR A 67 11.66 0.71 -11.61
CA THR A 67 11.83 0.76 -10.14
C THR A 67 13.08 1.50 -9.70
N HIS A 68 14.07 1.70 -10.59
CA HIS A 68 15.29 2.47 -10.34
C HIS A 68 15.22 3.88 -10.93
N ASP A 69 14.15 4.21 -11.62
CA ASP A 69 13.93 5.53 -12.22
C ASP A 69 13.62 6.57 -11.13
N ALA A 70 14.44 7.62 -11.07
CA ALA A 70 14.30 8.69 -10.09
C ALA A 70 13.03 9.52 -10.30
N ASP A 71 12.61 9.70 -11.55
CA ASP A 71 11.40 10.43 -11.87
C ASP A 71 10.17 9.64 -11.45
N GLU A 72 10.14 8.33 -11.73
CA GLU A 72 9.06 7.47 -11.26
C GLU A 72 8.98 7.40 -9.73
N ALA A 73 10.11 7.34 -9.05
CA ALA A 73 10.15 7.35 -7.59
C ALA A 73 9.53 8.61 -6.98
N ARG A 74 9.57 9.75 -7.70
CA ARG A 74 8.95 11.03 -7.30
C ARG A 74 7.53 11.19 -7.85
N ASN A 75 7.29 10.78 -9.09
CA ASN A 75 6.00 10.96 -9.75
C ASN A 75 4.90 10.14 -9.06
N ARG A 76 5.18 8.90 -8.64
CA ARG A 76 4.18 8.07 -7.98
C ARG A 76 3.60 8.68 -6.70
N PRO A 77 4.39 9.20 -5.74
CA PRO A 77 3.85 10.00 -4.63
C PRO A 77 3.11 11.27 -5.07
N ALA A 78 3.57 11.96 -6.11
CA ALA A 78 2.90 13.14 -6.66
C ALA A 78 1.54 12.80 -7.28
N ASP A 79 1.42 11.67 -7.98
CA ASP A 79 0.15 11.18 -8.53
C ASP A 79 -0.87 10.89 -7.42
N ILE A 80 -0.42 10.38 -6.25
CA ILE A 80 -1.29 10.21 -5.08
C ILE A 80 -1.78 11.57 -4.57
N SER A 81 -0.89 12.56 -4.44
CA SER A 81 -1.26 13.91 -4.01
C SER A 81 -2.23 14.55 -4.99
N PHE A 82 -2.02 14.38 -6.29
CA PHE A 82 -2.94 14.84 -7.33
C PHE A 82 -4.32 14.15 -7.25
N ALA A 83 -4.35 12.84 -7.00
CA ALA A 83 -5.61 12.12 -6.81
C ALA A 83 -6.38 12.63 -5.58
N ILE A 84 -5.69 13.02 -4.51
CA ILE A 84 -6.28 13.67 -3.34
C ILE A 84 -6.84 15.05 -3.69
N ASP A 85 -6.12 15.84 -4.50
CA ASP A 85 -6.61 17.15 -5.00
C ASP A 85 -7.89 16.97 -5.82
N CYS A 86 -7.92 15.98 -6.73
CA CYS A 86 -9.13 15.63 -7.48
C CYS A 86 -10.28 15.21 -6.55
N ALA A 87 -10.03 14.41 -5.52
CA ALA A 87 -11.04 14.00 -4.56
C ALA A 87 -11.66 15.20 -3.82
N ILE A 88 -10.83 16.17 -3.43
CA ILE A 88 -11.28 17.41 -2.79
C ILE A 88 -12.15 18.24 -3.74
N ASP A 89 -11.72 18.39 -5.00
CA ASP A 89 -12.49 19.10 -6.01
C ASP A 89 -13.81 18.40 -6.30
N TRP A 90 -13.81 17.09 -6.55
CA TRP A 90 -15.02 16.33 -6.79
C TRP A 90 -16.01 16.36 -5.63
N ASN A 91 -15.50 16.30 -4.40
CA ASN A 91 -16.34 16.40 -3.20
C ASN A 91 -17.04 17.76 -3.10
N LYS A 92 -16.47 18.80 -3.68
CA LYS A 92 -17.02 20.18 -3.71
C LYS A 92 -17.91 20.45 -4.92
N ASN A 93 -17.47 20.01 -6.11
CA ASN A 93 -17.98 20.52 -7.39
C ASN A 93 -18.65 19.47 -8.27
N HIS A 94 -18.35 18.16 -8.10
CA HIS A 94 -18.84 17.12 -9.02
C HIS A 94 -20.32 16.79 -8.77
N PRO A 95 -21.19 16.70 -9.80
CA PRO A 95 -22.64 16.53 -9.63
C PRO A 95 -23.05 15.30 -8.80
N VAL A 96 -22.30 14.18 -8.91
CA VAL A 96 -22.62 12.91 -8.26
C VAL A 96 -21.82 12.71 -6.96
N LEU A 97 -20.60 13.25 -6.89
CA LEU A 97 -19.65 13.00 -5.79
C LEU A 97 -19.64 14.10 -4.71
N LYS A 98 -20.37 15.19 -4.95
CA LYS A 98 -20.48 16.29 -3.99
C LYS A 98 -20.95 15.79 -2.63
N ARG A 99 -20.20 16.14 -1.56
CA ARG A 99 -20.41 15.73 -0.17
C ARG A 99 -20.32 14.22 0.12
N ARG A 100 -19.87 13.41 -0.85
CA ARG A 100 -19.72 11.97 -0.67
C ARG A 100 -18.48 11.60 0.16
N MET A 101 -17.44 12.44 0.15
CA MET A 101 -16.13 12.14 0.71
C MET A 101 -15.82 13.01 1.93
N ASP A 102 -15.26 12.40 2.97
CA ASP A 102 -14.57 13.11 4.03
C ASP A 102 -13.08 13.22 3.69
N THR A 103 -12.71 14.33 3.09
CA THR A 103 -11.34 14.61 2.66
C THR A 103 -10.36 14.94 3.82
N LYS A 104 -10.81 14.84 5.06
CA LYS A 104 -9.97 14.89 6.26
C LYS A 104 -9.59 13.50 6.77
N ARG A 105 -10.21 12.43 6.25
CA ARG A 105 -9.98 11.03 6.60
C ARG A 105 -9.51 10.26 5.36
N ILE A 106 -8.21 10.35 5.07
CA ILE A 106 -7.60 9.79 3.86
C ILE A 106 -6.58 8.74 4.25
N ALA A 107 -6.66 7.56 3.63
CA ALA A 107 -5.62 6.55 3.64
C ALA A 107 -5.03 6.36 2.25
N VAL A 108 -3.79 5.87 2.21
CA VAL A 108 -3.15 5.39 0.97
C VAL A 108 -2.83 3.92 1.12
N MET A 109 -3.09 3.14 0.06
CA MET A 109 -2.85 1.71 0.01
C MET A 109 -2.08 1.36 -1.26
N GLY A 110 -1.19 0.37 -1.18
CA GLY A 110 -0.51 -0.10 -2.39
C GLY A 110 0.20 -1.43 -2.20
N HIS A 111 0.54 -2.07 -3.32
CA HIS A 111 1.25 -3.33 -3.37
C HIS A 111 2.60 -3.19 -4.10
N SER A 112 3.65 -3.82 -3.57
CA SER A 112 4.97 -3.85 -4.21
C SER A 112 5.50 -2.42 -4.44
N TYR A 113 5.68 -1.97 -5.68
CA TYR A 113 6.04 -0.57 -5.97
C TYR A 113 4.94 0.41 -5.50
N GLY A 114 3.68 -0.01 -5.46
CA GLY A 114 2.61 0.74 -4.80
C GLY A 114 2.76 0.79 -3.28
N ALA A 115 3.32 -0.25 -2.66
CA ALA A 115 3.67 -0.22 -1.24
C ALA A 115 4.78 0.82 -0.96
N TYR A 116 5.82 0.88 -1.79
CA TYR A 116 6.79 1.99 -1.77
C TYR A 116 6.07 3.34 -1.80
N THR A 117 5.16 3.54 -2.76
CA THR A 117 4.39 4.78 -2.88
C THR A 117 3.65 5.12 -1.60
N ALA A 118 2.92 4.16 -1.01
CA ALA A 118 2.20 4.34 0.25
C ALA A 118 3.14 4.66 1.41
N MET A 119 4.27 3.95 1.51
CA MET A 119 5.29 4.17 2.54
C MET A 119 5.89 5.58 2.46
N VAL A 120 6.20 6.05 1.26
CA VAL A 120 6.78 7.39 1.03
C VAL A 120 5.77 8.49 1.34
N VAL A 121 4.54 8.35 0.89
CA VAL A 121 3.46 9.31 1.18
C VAL A 121 3.13 9.35 2.68
N CYS A 122 3.36 8.25 3.41
CA CYS A 122 3.25 8.17 4.88
C CYS A 122 4.46 8.73 5.63
N GLY A 123 5.53 9.13 4.91
CA GLY A 123 6.67 9.84 5.47
C GLY A 123 8.02 9.13 5.41
N ILE A 124 8.09 7.86 4.99
CA ILE A 124 9.37 7.17 4.81
C ILE A 124 10.12 7.82 3.65
N ARG A 125 11.35 8.30 3.91
CA ARG A 125 12.16 9.00 2.91
C ARG A 125 13.00 8.00 2.12
N PRO A 126 12.91 7.98 0.76
CA PRO A 126 13.74 7.10 -0.05
C PRO A 126 15.21 7.49 0.01
N ALA A 127 16.08 6.50 -0.21
CA ALA A 127 17.51 6.72 -0.36
C ALA A 127 17.83 7.17 -1.79
N LEU A 128 18.78 8.10 -1.92
CA LEU A 128 19.19 8.63 -3.24
C LEU A 128 20.16 7.71 -3.99
N THR A 129 20.78 6.77 -3.30
CA THR A 129 21.96 6.02 -3.77
C THR A 129 21.71 5.18 -5.02
N TRP A 130 20.51 4.68 -5.22
CA TRP A 130 20.23 3.70 -6.28
C TRP A 130 19.42 4.23 -7.46
N PHE A 131 18.83 5.43 -7.34
CA PHE A 131 18.01 5.97 -8.41
C PHE A 131 18.82 6.52 -9.58
N LYS A 132 18.28 6.39 -10.80
CA LYS A 132 18.89 6.88 -12.06
C LYS A 132 17.92 7.83 -12.77
N PRO A 133 18.40 8.98 -13.27
CA PRO A 133 19.73 9.54 -13.03
C PRO A 133 19.96 9.76 -11.53
N VAL A 134 21.21 9.72 -11.11
CA VAL A 134 21.57 9.98 -9.71
C VAL A 134 21.08 11.38 -9.31
N ILE A 135 20.26 11.45 -8.26
CA ILE A 135 19.71 12.71 -7.76
C ILE A 135 20.66 13.29 -6.71
N GLY A 136 21.09 14.52 -6.92
CA GLY A 136 21.99 15.21 -6.00
C GLY A 136 23.36 14.54 -5.90
N SER A 137 23.88 14.41 -4.67
CA SER A 137 25.19 13.79 -4.42
C SER A 137 25.17 12.25 -4.52
N GLY A 138 24.01 11.63 -4.79
CA GLY A 138 23.84 10.17 -4.76
C GLY A 138 23.99 9.56 -3.37
N LYS A 139 23.94 10.35 -2.31
CA LYS A 139 24.08 9.92 -0.91
C LYS A 139 22.99 10.52 -0.03
N GLY A 140 22.62 9.80 1.03
CA GLY A 140 21.63 10.26 1.99
C GLY A 140 20.20 9.98 1.61
N LEU A 141 19.27 10.67 2.25
CA LEU A 141 17.83 10.54 2.03
C LEU A 141 17.31 11.66 1.13
N ALA A 142 16.36 11.31 0.25
CA ALA A 142 15.61 12.29 -0.52
C ALA A 142 14.86 13.27 0.41
N ASP A 143 14.40 14.39 -0.14
CA ASP A 143 13.44 15.25 0.55
C ASP A 143 12.15 14.49 0.84
N SER A 144 11.40 14.97 1.85
CA SER A 144 10.15 14.34 2.22
C SER A 144 9.10 14.53 1.12
N LEU A 145 8.57 13.43 0.64
CA LEU A 145 7.43 13.38 -0.30
C LEU A 145 6.12 13.03 0.42
N ARG A 146 6.10 13.24 1.74
CA ARG A 146 4.91 13.00 2.56
C ARG A 146 3.76 13.93 2.16
N ASP A 147 2.56 13.39 2.01
CA ASP A 147 1.33 14.19 1.96
C ASP A 147 0.71 14.28 3.37
N LYS A 148 0.66 15.49 3.93
CA LYS A 148 0.17 15.75 5.30
C LYS A 148 -1.34 15.47 5.47
N ARG A 149 -2.10 15.33 4.38
CA ARG A 149 -3.52 15.00 4.39
C ARG A 149 -3.77 13.50 4.64
N VAL A 150 -2.75 12.67 4.45
CA VAL A 150 -2.84 11.23 4.68
C VAL A 150 -2.74 10.93 6.16
N SER A 151 -3.75 10.22 6.67
CA SER A 151 -3.90 9.87 8.09
C SER A 151 -3.31 8.51 8.44
N CYS A 152 -3.27 7.57 7.49
CA CYS A 152 -2.65 6.25 7.66
C CYS A 152 -2.37 5.59 6.30
N GLY A 153 -1.57 4.52 6.30
CA GLY A 153 -1.24 3.78 5.09
C GLY A 153 -1.34 2.27 5.22
N ILE A 154 -1.46 1.59 4.07
CA ILE A 154 -1.39 0.13 3.96
C ILE A 154 -0.38 -0.23 2.87
N ALA A 155 0.64 -1.01 3.25
CA ALA A 155 1.71 -1.48 2.37
C ALA A 155 1.66 -3.01 2.26
N MET A 156 1.15 -3.51 1.15
CA MET A 156 1.18 -4.94 0.83
C MET A 156 2.50 -5.27 0.15
N SER A 157 3.20 -6.29 0.64
CA SER A 157 4.59 -6.58 0.24
C SER A 157 5.50 -5.35 0.41
N PRO A 158 5.58 -4.72 1.62
CA PRO A 158 6.41 -3.54 1.84
C PRO A 158 7.89 -3.85 1.61
N GLN A 159 8.65 -2.85 1.21
CA GLN A 159 10.09 -2.98 1.08
C GLN A 159 10.79 -2.89 2.44
N GLY A 160 11.81 -3.74 2.61
CA GLY A 160 12.82 -3.59 3.66
C GLY A 160 13.92 -2.60 3.27
N PRO A 161 14.95 -2.44 4.15
CA PRO A 161 16.14 -1.66 3.81
C PRO A 161 16.94 -2.37 2.71
N GLY A 162 17.28 -1.68 1.63
CA GLY A 162 18.01 -2.21 0.49
C GLY A 162 17.63 -1.56 -0.83
N GLU A 163 18.36 -1.92 -1.88
CA GLU A 163 18.11 -1.47 -3.25
C GLU A 163 16.70 -1.86 -3.70
N PRO A 164 15.97 -0.98 -4.42
CA PRO A 164 16.42 0.35 -4.86
C PRO A 164 15.89 1.51 -4.00
N PHE A 165 15.21 1.27 -2.87
CA PHE A 165 14.37 2.29 -2.27
C PHE A 165 14.85 2.88 -0.96
N PHE A 166 15.24 2.03 0.01
CA PHE A 166 15.38 2.50 1.39
C PHE A 166 16.70 2.06 2.03
N VAL A 167 17.26 2.90 2.88
CA VAL A 167 18.29 2.55 3.86
C VAL A 167 17.63 2.41 5.25
N LYS A 168 18.34 1.89 6.24
CA LYS A 168 17.78 1.70 7.60
C LYS A 168 17.24 2.99 8.20
N GLU A 169 17.93 4.09 7.97
CA GLU A 169 17.58 5.44 8.46
C GLU A 169 16.27 5.98 7.85
N SER A 170 15.90 5.48 6.67
CA SER A 170 14.65 5.86 5.99
C SER A 170 13.42 5.64 6.87
N PHE A 171 13.40 4.54 7.61
CA PHE A 171 12.21 4.10 8.37
C PHE A 171 11.92 4.98 9.58
N ALA A 172 12.94 5.61 10.16
CA ALA A 172 12.79 6.53 11.29
C ALA A 172 11.94 7.77 10.95
N THR A 173 11.72 8.06 9.66
CA THR A 173 10.96 9.21 9.18
C THR A 173 9.47 8.94 9.02
N LEU A 174 9.00 7.70 9.24
CA LEU A 174 7.59 7.30 9.17
C LEU A 174 6.73 8.13 10.14
N ALA A 175 5.70 8.79 9.63
CA ALA A 175 5.04 9.88 10.36
C ALA A 175 3.56 9.61 10.70
N VAL A 176 2.94 8.58 10.12
CA VAL A 176 1.54 8.21 10.37
C VAL A 176 1.41 6.68 10.50
N PRO A 177 0.35 6.17 11.15
CA PRO A 177 0.13 4.73 11.26
C PRO A 177 0.24 4.02 9.91
N LEU A 178 0.97 2.90 9.88
CA LEU A 178 1.18 2.10 8.67
C LEU A 178 0.94 0.62 8.99
N LEU A 179 0.14 -0.05 8.15
CA LEU A 179 -0.04 -1.49 8.15
C LEU A 179 0.85 -2.12 7.07
N GLY A 180 1.78 -2.98 7.46
CA GLY A 180 2.47 -3.88 6.55
C GLY A 180 1.73 -5.22 6.43
N ILE A 181 1.67 -5.79 5.24
CA ILE A 181 1.14 -7.15 5.02
C ILE A 181 2.08 -7.87 4.05
N SER A 182 2.58 -9.04 4.44
CA SER A 182 3.45 -9.87 3.60
C SER A 182 3.37 -11.34 4.05
N GLY A 183 4.17 -12.23 3.49
CA GLY A 183 4.13 -13.63 3.85
C GLY A 183 5.42 -14.41 3.59
N THR A 184 5.41 -15.69 4.01
CA THR A 184 6.60 -16.55 4.03
C THR A 184 7.18 -16.83 2.64
N ASP A 185 6.38 -16.69 1.57
CA ASP A 185 6.79 -16.94 0.19
C ASP A 185 6.84 -15.65 -0.66
N ASP A 186 6.73 -14.48 -0.03
CA ASP A 186 6.75 -13.18 -0.69
C ASP A 186 8.20 -12.73 -0.98
N ARG A 187 8.83 -13.41 -1.93
CA ARG A 187 10.22 -13.18 -2.35
C ARG A 187 10.38 -11.84 -3.05
N GLN A 188 11.50 -11.19 -2.81
CA GLN A 188 11.91 -9.98 -3.50
C GLN A 188 12.66 -10.33 -4.80
N GLN A 189 12.59 -9.44 -5.80
CA GLN A 189 13.35 -9.61 -7.04
C GLN A 189 14.87 -9.44 -6.85
N SER A 190 15.27 -8.70 -5.82
CA SER A 190 16.65 -8.47 -5.39
C SER A 190 17.30 -9.73 -4.75
N GLY A 191 16.49 -10.75 -4.44
CA GLY A 191 16.97 -12.02 -3.90
C GLY A 191 16.94 -12.13 -2.38
N GLU A 192 16.62 -11.07 -1.66
CA GLU A 192 16.46 -11.15 -0.20
C GLU A 192 15.31 -12.10 0.18
N PRO A 193 15.45 -12.79 1.33
CA PRO A 193 14.40 -13.68 1.81
C PRO A 193 13.15 -12.88 2.21
N PRO A 194 11.96 -13.50 2.20
CA PRO A 194 10.71 -12.85 2.57
C PRO A 194 10.72 -12.18 3.96
N GLU A 195 11.44 -12.79 4.91
CA GLU A 195 11.60 -12.28 6.28
C GLU A 195 12.19 -10.87 6.32
N HIS A 196 13.00 -10.50 5.34
CA HIS A 196 13.56 -9.15 5.22
C HIS A 196 12.50 -8.05 5.20
N ARG A 197 11.32 -8.33 4.62
CA ARG A 197 10.16 -7.42 4.65
C ARG A 197 9.60 -7.26 6.06
N ARG A 198 9.45 -8.38 6.78
CA ARG A 198 8.92 -8.43 8.15
C ARG A 198 9.92 -7.81 9.13
N ASP A 199 11.19 -8.14 9.00
CA ASP A 199 12.22 -7.72 9.96
C ASP A 199 12.47 -6.21 9.90
N ALA A 200 12.20 -5.58 8.74
CA ALA A 200 12.16 -4.13 8.59
C ALA A 200 11.17 -3.44 9.53
N PHE A 201 10.14 -4.14 10.00
CA PHE A 201 9.18 -3.60 10.98
C PHE A 201 9.87 -3.19 12.29
N SER A 202 10.97 -3.82 12.67
CA SER A 202 11.76 -3.42 13.84
C SER A 202 12.30 -1.99 13.75
N LEU A 203 12.53 -1.49 12.52
CA LEU A 203 13.05 -0.15 12.23
C LEU A 203 11.96 0.93 12.26
N TRP A 204 10.68 0.55 12.25
CA TRP A 204 9.59 1.53 12.31
C TRP A 204 9.51 2.15 13.70
N PRO A 205 9.24 3.46 13.84
CA PRO A 205 9.09 4.10 15.16
C PRO A 205 7.82 3.61 15.89
N ALA A 206 7.60 4.03 17.12
CA ALA A 206 6.28 3.95 17.74
C ALA A 206 5.28 4.84 16.98
N GLY A 207 4.03 4.41 16.78
CA GLY A 207 3.10 5.23 15.99
C GLY A 207 1.78 4.55 15.62
N GLY A 208 1.36 3.50 16.30
CA GLY A 208 0.13 2.78 15.96
C GLY A 208 0.27 1.90 14.71
N HIS A 209 1.50 1.44 14.46
CA HIS A 209 1.81 0.57 13.33
C HIS A 209 1.47 -0.89 13.62
N ALA A 210 1.17 -1.64 12.55
CA ALA A 210 0.98 -3.09 12.61
C ALA A 210 1.64 -3.77 11.41
N PHE A 211 1.97 -5.06 11.58
CA PHE A 211 2.45 -5.90 10.50
C PHE A 211 1.78 -7.27 10.56
N VAL A 212 1.14 -7.66 9.47
CA VAL A 212 0.50 -8.98 9.30
C VAL A 212 1.40 -9.86 8.46
N TRP A 213 1.73 -11.05 8.98
CA TRP A 213 2.57 -12.04 8.35
C TRP A 213 1.79 -13.31 8.10
N LEU A 214 1.71 -13.74 6.84
CA LEU A 214 0.86 -14.83 6.37
C LEU A 214 1.72 -16.03 5.93
N ALA A 215 1.40 -17.22 6.43
CA ALA A 215 2.03 -18.44 5.94
C ALA A 215 1.65 -18.68 4.47
N ASN A 216 2.62 -19.13 3.66
CA ASN A 216 2.47 -19.51 2.26
C ASN A 216 2.03 -18.39 1.29
N ALA A 217 1.92 -17.13 1.76
CA ALA A 217 1.56 -16.00 0.90
C ALA A 217 2.73 -15.60 0.00
N LYS A 218 2.45 -15.51 -1.30
CA LYS A 218 3.40 -15.14 -2.37
C LYS A 218 3.19 -13.71 -2.81
N HIS A 219 4.21 -13.12 -3.43
CA HIS A 219 4.16 -11.75 -3.96
C HIS A 219 2.94 -11.47 -4.83
N VAL A 220 2.59 -12.40 -5.72
CA VAL A 220 1.49 -12.27 -6.68
C VAL A 220 0.10 -12.45 -6.07
N ASP A 221 0.00 -12.88 -4.82
CA ASP A 221 -1.29 -13.15 -4.18
C ASP A 221 -2.01 -11.87 -3.74
N PHE A 222 -1.29 -10.77 -3.61
CA PHE A 222 -1.84 -9.48 -3.18
C PHE A 222 -2.50 -8.68 -4.30
N THR A 223 -2.50 -9.19 -5.55
CA THR A 223 -3.12 -8.54 -6.71
C THR A 223 -4.33 -9.32 -7.21
N ASP A 224 -5.29 -8.59 -7.76
CA ASP A 224 -6.41 -9.19 -8.48
C ASP A 224 -5.94 -9.55 -9.89
N SER A 225 -5.62 -10.81 -10.12
CA SER A 225 -5.34 -11.23 -11.49
C SER A 225 -6.61 -11.59 -12.23
N THR A 226 -6.81 -10.98 -13.36
CA THR A 226 -7.93 -11.25 -14.28
C THR A 226 -7.44 -12.02 -15.50
N GLY A 227 -8.20 -12.96 -15.99
CA GLY A 227 -8.02 -13.59 -17.30
C GLY A 227 -6.65 -14.21 -17.55
N SER A 228 -5.88 -13.62 -18.45
CA SER A 228 -4.56 -14.11 -18.88
C SER A 228 -3.49 -14.04 -17.79
N GLU A 229 -3.51 -13.03 -16.94
CA GLU A 229 -2.57 -12.89 -15.83
C GLU A 229 -2.71 -14.01 -14.81
N ARG A 230 -3.94 -14.41 -14.50
CA ARG A 230 -4.23 -15.54 -13.60
C ARG A 230 -3.67 -16.87 -14.15
N ARG A 231 -3.64 -17.04 -15.47
CA ARG A 231 -3.04 -18.22 -16.12
C ARG A 231 -1.52 -18.19 -16.10
N MET A 232 -0.92 -17.00 -16.27
CA MET A 232 0.54 -16.85 -16.29
C MET A 232 1.17 -16.92 -14.89
N LEU A 233 0.43 -16.50 -13.85
CA LEU A 233 0.89 -16.47 -12.46
C LEU A 233 -0.09 -17.21 -11.55
N PRO A 234 -0.26 -18.55 -11.72
CA PRO A 234 -1.19 -19.31 -10.89
C PRO A 234 -0.72 -19.34 -9.44
N SER A 235 -1.65 -19.19 -8.51
CA SER A 235 -1.39 -19.38 -7.08
C SER A 235 -2.62 -19.99 -6.40
N SER A 236 -2.42 -21.09 -5.66
CA SER A 236 -3.44 -21.74 -4.86
C SER A 236 -3.76 -20.98 -3.57
N THR A 237 -2.88 -20.07 -3.15
CA THR A 237 -3.02 -19.29 -1.90
C THR A 237 -3.72 -17.95 -2.11
N ARG A 238 -3.83 -17.47 -3.35
CA ARG A 238 -4.30 -16.11 -3.67
C ARG A 238 -5.64 -15.75 -3.05
N GLU A 239 -6.65 -16.60 -3.17
CA GLU A 239 -7.98 -16.31 -2.64
C GLU A 239 -7.96 -16.14 -1.12
N SER A 240 -7.28 -17.05 -0.41
CA SER A 240 -7.11 -17.00 1.04
C SER A 240 -6.33 -15.77 1.48
N VAL A 241 -5.23 -15.44 0.80
CA VAL A 241 -4.40 -14.25 1.08
C VAL A 241 -5.22 -12.97 0.88
N GLN A 242 -5.95 -12.86 -0.21
CA GLN A 242 -6.81 -11.69 -0.47
C GLN A 242 -7.92 -11.56 0.55
N HIS A 243 -8.51 -12.67 0.99
CA HIS A 243 -9.56 -12.66 2.01
C HIS A 243 -9.04 -12.08 3.33
N ILE A 244 -7.90 -12.56 3.82
CA ILE A 244 -7.28 -12.08 5.06
C ILE A 244 -6.80 -10.63 4.88
N THR A 245 -6.20 -10.29 3.73
CA THR A 245 -5.74 -8.95 3.42
C THR A 245 -6.89 -7.94 3.47
N ARG A 246 -8.07 -8.27 2.91
CA ARG A 246 -9.27 -7.43 2.99
C ARG A 246 -9.73 -7.22 4.44
N ALA A 247 -9.75 -8.30 5.24
CA ALA A 247 -10.14 -8.22 6.64
C ALA A 247 -9.14 -7.35 7.46
N ALA A 248 -7.84 -7.59 7.32
CA ALA A 248 -6.80 -6.83 8.01
C ALA A 248 -6.84 -5.34 7.64
N THR A 249 -6.96 -5.04 6.35
CA THR A 249 -7.08 -3.68 5.84
C THR A 249 -8.30 -2.97 6.44
N LEU A 250 -9.46 -3.61 6.43
CA LEU A 250 -10.69 -3.04 6.97
C LEU A 250 -10.60 -2.77 8.47
N MET A 251 -10.06 -3.71 9.26
CA MET A 251 -9.84 -3.54 10.70
C MET A 251 -8.90 -2.36 11.00
N PHE A 252 -7.81 -2.25 10.23
CA PHE A 252 -6.85 -1.17 10.39
C PHE A 252 -7.45 0.19 10.02
N LEU A 253 -8.14 0.29 8.89
CA LEU A 253 -8.82 1.52 8.47
C LEU A 253 -9.89 1.96 9.46
N ASN A 254 -10.71 1.04 9.97
CA ASN A 254 -11.69 1.34 11.00
C ASN A 254 -11.07 1.82 12.31
N THR A 255 -9.86 1.38 12.62
CA THR A 255 -9.12 1.87 13.79
C THR A 255 -8.65 3.31 13.62
N HIS A 256 -8.20 3.69 12.42
CA HIS A 256 -7.51 4.97 12.19
C HIS A 256 -8.36 6.02 11.46
N LEU A 257 -9.44 5.62 10.77
CA LEU A 257 -10.32 6.53 10.01
C LEU A 257 -11.78 6.58 10.54
N SER A 258 -12.11 5.91 11.64
CA SER A 258 -13.47 5.97 12.18
C SER A 258 -13.77 7.35 12.76
N SER A 259 -14.95 7.88 12.47
CA SER A 259 -15.47 9.13 13.05
C SER A 259 -16.29 8.93 14.32
N GLY A 260 -16.42 7.70 14.82
CA GLY A 260 -17.23 7.33 15.98
C GLY A 260 -16.62 6.20 16.80
N PRO A 261 -17.32 5.71 17.84
CA PRO A 261 -16.83 4.60 18.64
C PRO A 261 -16.54 3.38 17.76
N ARG A 262 -15.43 2.70 18.04
CA ARG A 262 -14.99 1.52 17.28
C ARG A 262 -16.07 0.43 17.32
N LYS A 263 -16.59 0.06 16.15
CA LYS A 263 -17.61 -0.99 16.00
C LYS A 263 -17.04 -2.35 15.64
N THR A 264 -15.72 -2.45 15.45
CA THR A 264 -15.05 -3.68 15.01
C THR A 264 -13.98 -4.10 15.99
N ASP A 265 -13.73 -5.40 16.05
CA ASP A 265 -12.57 -5.96 16.74
C ASP A 265 -11.28 -5.30 16.18
N GLY A 266 -10.37 -4.93 17.07
CA GLY A 266 -9.06 -4.42 16.67
C GLY A 266 -8.27 -5.48 15.89
N LEU A 267 -7.29 -5.03 15.12
CA LEU A 267 -6.39 -5.92 14.37
C LEU A 267 -5.56 -6.78 15.35
N SER A 268 -5.81 -8.08 15.35
CA SER A 268 -5.14 -9.06 16.20
C SER A 268 -5.12 -10.45 15.55
N VAL A 269 -4.30 -11.36 16.06
CA VAL A 269 -4.30 -12.76 15.60
C VAL A 269 -5.67 -13.40 15.81
N SER A 270 -6.31 -13.17 16.95
CA SER A 270 -7.62 -13.75 17.25
C SER A 270 -8.72 -13.25 16.30
N SER A 271 -8.72 -11.95 15.98
CA SER A 271 -9.69 -11.40 15.03
C SER A 271 -9.46 -11.86 13.59
N LEU A 272 -8.21 -12.13 13.18
CA LEU A 272 -7.88 -12.60 11.83
C LEU A 272 -8.04 -14.11 11.64
N ARG A 273 -7.91 -14.91 12.70
CA ARG A 273 -8.03 -16.39 12.60
C ARG A 273 -9.33 -16.86 11.93
N ARG A 274 -10.44 -16.17 12.14
CA ARG A 274 -11.73 -16.48 11.51
C ARG A 274 -11.77 -16.30 10.00
N TYR A 275 -10.78 -15.62 9.44
CA TYR A 275 -10.63 -15.39 8.00
C TYR A 275 -9.59 -16.30 7.35
N LEU A 276 -8.96 -17.20 8.13
CA LEU A 276 -8.06 -18.21 7.57
C LEU A 276 -8.86 -19.17 6.70
N LEU A 277 -8.43 -19.35 5.47
CA LEU A 277 -9.02 -20.25 4.49
C LEU A 277 -7.93 -21.15 3.90
N GLY A 278 -8.17 -22.45 3.89
CA GLY A 278 -7.41 -23.42 3.11
C GLY A 278 -5.89 -23.31 3.20
N ALA A 279 -5.27 -22.74 2.17
CA ALA A 279 -3.83 -22.75 1.98
C ALA A 279 -3.04 -21.76 2.88
N VAL A 280 -3.68 -20.83 3.59
CA VAL A 280 -3.03 -19.98 4.60
C VAL A 280 -3.22 -20.61 5.97
N GLU A 281 -2.21 -21.32 6.43
CA GLU A 281 -2.27 -22.12 7.66
C GLU A 281 -2.14 -21.30 8.94
N SER A 282 -1.48 -20.16 8.87
CA SER A 282 -1.27 -19.31 10.04
C SER A 282 -1.12 -17.83 9.69
N VAL A 283 -1.45 -16.99 10.68
CA VAL A 283 -1.26 -15.54 10.65
C VAL A 283 -0.61 -15.09 11.94
N SER A 284 0.35 -14.18 11.84
CA SER A 284 0.88 -13.45 12.98
C SER A 284 0.69 -11.94 12.79
N VAL A 285 0.57 -11.22 13.91
CA VAL A 285 0.39 -9.77 13.93
C VAL A 285 1.41 -9.17 14.88
N LEU A 286 2.28 -8.32 14.35
CA LEU A 286 3.19 -7.50 15.12
C LEU A 286 2.58 -6.10 15.27
N THR A 287 2.75 -5.46 16.42
CA THR A 287 2.21 -4.12 16.66
C THR A 287 3.24 -3.20 17.32
N LYS A 288 3.20 -1.93 16.96
CA LYS A 288 3.88 -0.84 17.66
C LYS A 288 2.82 0.19 18.07
N PRO A 289 2.47 0.28 19.34
CA PRO A 289 1.44 1.21 19.81
C PRO A 289 1.85 2.65 19.54
N SER A 290 0.87 3.56 19.57
CA SER A 290 1.15 5.00 19.58
C SER A 290 2.02 5.34 20.79
N ALA A 291 2.94 6.30 20.63
CA ALA A 291 3.64 6.85 21.80
C ALA A 291 2.59 7.38 22.78
N ALA A 292 2.80 7.14 24.08
CA ALA A 292 1.95 7.77 25.08
C ALA A 292 2.01 9.30 24.92
N PRO A 293 0.89 10.02 25.07
CA PRO A 293 0.94 11.48 25.06
C PRO A 293 1.96 11.94 26.11
N PRO A 294 2.75 12.99 25.84
CA PRO A 294 3.63 13.57 26.84
C PRO A 294 2.78 13.94 28.07
N ARG A 295 3.25 13.53 29.24
CA ARG A 295 2.61 13.85 30.52
C ARG A 295 2.72 15.34 30.83
#